data_e53fa3cf15537c67672c41b6eba3a02d
#
_entry.id   e53fa3cf15537c67672c41b6eba3a02d
#
_cell.length_a   1.000
_cell.length_b   1.000
_cell.length_c   1.000
_cell.angle_alpha   90.00
_cell.angle_beta   90.00
_cell.angle_gamma   90.00
#
_symmetry.space_group_name_H-M   'P 1'
#
loop_
_entity.id
_entity.type
_entity.pdbx_description
1 polymer ?
#
loop_
_entity_poly.entity_id
_entity_poly.type
_entity_poly.pdbx_seq_one_letter_code
_entity_poly.pdbx_strand_id
1 'polypeptide(L)'
;MGTRVRQRLGVEGKLESLSDIFNFIQLDDRVATSGQPTEAQFNLVKEAGYTTVINLAPKSHENALGNEDEILESMGIRYIHLPVVFSSPTRNDFERFIHALESSDDDRIWVHCAANMRVSAFFFKYRTERCILYTSPSPR
;
A
#
# COMPACT_ATOMS: atom_id res chain seq x y z
N MET A 1 7.23 -24.30 -15.75
CA MET A 1 6.90 -24.25 -15.06
C MET A 1 6.68 -24.13 -14.46
N GLY A 2 7.12 -23.67 -14.49
CA GLY A 2 6.93 -23.51 -13.70
C GLY A 2 6.94 -23.12 -13.40
N THR A 3 7.05 -22.64 -13.33
CA THR A 3 6.86 -22.39 -12.66
C THR A 3 6.89 -22.07 -12.43
N ARG A 4 6.96 -21.68 -12.57
CA ARG A 4 6.96 -21.37 -12.03
C ARG A 4 7.42 -21.44 -11.58
N VAL A 5 7.90 -21.46 -11.68
CA VAL A 5 8.11 -21.54 -11.04
C VAL A 5 8.67 -21.46 -10.68
N ARG A 6 9.08 -21.23 -10.57
CA ARG A 6 9.31 -21.18 -9.96
C ARG A 6 9.74 -21.19 -9.41
N GLN A 7 10.24 -21.11 -9.31
CA GLN A 7 10.39 -21.24 -8.59
C GLN A 7 10.84 -21.27 -8.16
N ARG A 8 11.46 -21.17 -8.22
CA ARG A 8 11.78 -21.34 -7.60
C ARG A 8 12.37 -21.34 -7.08
N LEU A 9 13.04 -21.05 -7.00
CA LEU A 9 13.36 -21.08 -6.28
C LEU A 9 13.80 -21.37 -5.50
N GLY A 10 14.33 -21.44 -5.02
CA GLY A 10 14.59 -21.50 -4.13
C GLY A 10 15.08 -21.87 -3.60
N VAL A 11 15.78 -21.48 -3.17
CA VAL A 11 16.02 -21.76 -2.58
C VAL A 11 16.16 -21.97 -2.39
N GLU A 12 16.58 -21.85 -2.54
CA GLU A 12 16.54 -21.99 -2.61
C GLU A 12 15.79 -21.85 -3.08
N GLY A 13 15.91 -21.64 -3.72
CA GLY A 13 15.00 -21.30 -4.52
C GLY A 13 13.63 -21.09 -4.18
N LYS A 14 13.35 -20.72 -3.16
CA LYS A 14 12.02 -20.46 -2.74
C LYS A 14 11.53 -19.16 -3.37
N LEU A 15 10.35 -19.19 -4.00
CA LEU A 15 9.78 -18.00 -4.61
C LEU A 15 9.05 -17.19 -3.54
N GLU A 16 9.21 -15.88 -3.60
CA GLU A 16 8.47 -14.99 -2.71
C GLU A 16 7.03 -14.83 -3.19
N SER A 17 6.13 -14.58 -2.27
CA SER A 17 4.74 -14.26 -2.56
C SER A 17 4.41 -12.92 -1.94
N LEU A 18 3.21 -12.41 -2.24
CA LEU A 18 2.77 -11.15 -1.65
C LEU A 18 2.77 -11.20 -0.14
N SER A 19 2.44 -12.36 0.44
CA SER A 19 2.40 -12.49 1.89
C SER A 19 3.77 -12.40 2.55
N ASP A 20 4.85 -12.46 1.77
CA ASP A 20 6.19 -12.28 2.31
C ASP A 20 6.57 -10.81 2.46
N ILE A 21 5.78 -9.90 1.89
CA ILE A 21 6.05 -8.47 2.04
C ILE A 21 5.76 -8.08 3.50
N PHE A 22 6.66 -7.30 4.06
CA PHE A 22 6.65 -6.98 5.48
C PHE A 22 5.28 -6.46 5.92
N ASN A 23 4.70 -7.09 6.92
CA ASN A 23 3.40 -6.72 7.51
C ASN A 23 2.28 -6.59 6.49
N PHE A 24 2.25 -7.49 5.51
CA PHE A 24 1.23 -7.50 4.48
C PHE A 24 -0.17 -7.80 5.05
N ILE A 25 -1.17 -7.03 4.63
CA ILE A 25 -2.57 -7.27 4.97
C ILE A 25 -3.42 -7.03 3.72
N GLN A 26 -4.19 -8.06 3.33
CA GLN A 26 -5.14 -7.90 2.24
C GLN A 26 -6.45 -7.40 2.84
N LEU A 27 -6.82 -6.15 2.54
CA LEU A 27 -8.04 -5.59 3.12
C LEU A 27 -9.29 -6.04 2.38
N ASP A 28 -9.24 -6.05 1.05
CA ASP A 28 -10.35 -6.54 0.24
C ASP A 28 -9.79 -6.85 -1.15
N ASP A 29 -10.65 -7.11 -2.13
CA ASP A 29 -10.20 -7.48 -3.47
C ASP A 29 -9.43 -6.37 -4.16
N ARG A 30 -9.61 -5.14 -3.74
CA ARG A 30 -9.06 -3.99 -4.41
C ARG A 30 -7.89 -3.37 -3.67
N VAL A 31 -7.83 -3.48 -2.36
CA VAL A 31 -6.85 -2.76 -1.53
C VAL A 31 -6.02 -3.72 -0.69
N ALA A 32 -4.71 -3.58 -0.77
CA ALA A 32 -3.78 -4.28 0.12
C ALA A 32 -2.87 -3.26 0.77
N THR A 33 -2.33 -3.62 1.93
CA THR A 33 -1.45 -2.72 2.68
C THR A 33 -0.23 -3.48 3.16
N SER A 34 0.84 -2.74 3.44
CA SER A 34 2.06 -3.38 3.95
C SER A 34 3.01 -2.35 4.56
N GLY A 35 4.11 -2.83 5.11
CA GLY A 35 5.27 -2.01 5.36
C GLY A 35 6.00 -1.80 4.05
N GLN A 36 7.27 -1.42 4.12
CA GLN A 36 8.04 -1.07 2.92
C GLN A 36 8.35 -2.32 2.09
N PRO A 37 7.84 -2.43 0.86
CA PRO A 37 8.27 -3.51 -0.02
C PRO A 37 9.69 -3.26 -0.54
N THR A 38 10.37 -4.34 -0.89
CA THR A 38 11.64 -4.21 -1.61
C THR A 38 11.36 -3.97 -3.08
N GLU A 39 12.40 -3.59 -3.81
CA GLU A 39 12.26 -3.40 -5.26
C GLU A 39 11.74 -4.68 -5.93
N ALA A 40 12.30 -5.83 -5.56
CA ALA A 40 11.85 -7.11 -6.13
C ALA A 40 10.40 -7.40 -5.79
N GLN A 41 9.97 -7.03 -4.59
CA GLN A 41 8.59 -7.27 -4.18
C GLN A 41 7.60 -6.41 -4.93
N PHE A 42 8.01 -5.24 -5.41
CA PHE A 42 7.12 -4.43 -6.25
C PHE A 42 6.80 -5.14 -7.58
N ASN A 43 7.68 -6.01 -8.07
CA ASN A 43 7.33 -6.83 -9.23
C ASN A 43 6.16 -7.75 -8.92
N LEU A 44 6.11 -8.29 -7.70
CA LEU A 44 4.98 -9.12 -7.28
C LEU A 44 3.69 -8.31 -7.20
N VAL A 45 3.80 -7.08 -6.71
CA VAL A 45 2.66 -6.17 -6.62
C VAL A 45 2.10 -5.91 -8.01
N LYS A 46 2.99 -5.64 -8.98
CA LYS A 46 2.57 -5.41 -10.35
C LYS A 46 1.92 -6.66 -10.94
N GLU A 47 2.53 -7.81 -10.75
CA GLU A 47 2.01 -9.06 -11.32
C GLU A 47 0.65 -9.42 -10.75
N ALA A 48 0.37 -9.00 -9.51
CA ALA A 48 -0.91 -9.26 -8.89
C ALA A 48 -2.01 -8.32 -9.37
N GLY A 49 -1.68 -7.38 -10.25
CA GLY A 49 -2.68 -6.51 -10.85
C GLY A 49 -2.89 -5.16 -10.18
N TYR A 50 -2.00 -4.80 -9.26
CA TYR A 50 -2.11 -3.49 -8.62
C TYR A 50 -1.57 -2.42 -9.55
N THR A 51 -2.33 -1.34 -9.73
CA THR A 51 -2.00 -0.30 -10.69
C THR A 51 -1.62 1.01 -10.04
N THR A 52 -1.87 1.16 -8.75
CA THR A 52 -1.54 2.37 -8.00
C THR A 52 -0.88 1.99 -6.68
N VAL A 53 0.19 2.69 -6.32
CA VAL A 53 0.87 2.53 -5.03
C VAL A 53 0.83 3.88 -4.31
N ILE A 54 0.34 3.87 -3.08
CA ILE A 54 0.33 5.06 -2.23
C ILE A 54 1.32 4.82 -1.09
N ASN A 55 2.28 5.72 -0.93
CA ASN A 55 3.31 5.60 0.10
C ASN A 55 3.14 6.70 1.13
N LEU A 56 2.88 6.33 2.37
CA LEU A 56 2.70 7.29 3.47
C LEU A 56 3.98 7.52 4.28
N ALA A 57 5.07 6.85 3.95
CA ALA A 57 6.30 6.99 4.72
C ALA A 57 7.11 8.19 4.23
N PRO A 58 7.77 8.91 5.14
CA PRO A 58 8.74 9.91 4.71
C PRO A 58 9.88 9.24 3.96
N LYS A 59 10.54 9.98 3.08
CA LYS A 59 11.68 9.43 2.34
C LYS A 59 12.87 9.13 3.23
N SER A 60 12.89 9.71 4.41
CA SER A 60 14.05 9.60 5.29
C SER A 60 14.07 8.36 6.17
N HIS A 61 13.05 7.48 6.08
CA HIS A 61 13.06 6.31 6.95
C HIS A 61 14.12 5.30 6.47
N GLU A 62 14.55 4.48 7.41
CA GLU A 62 15.72 3.64 7.24
C GLU A 62 15.62 2.68 6.05
N ASN A 63 14.45 2.16 5.78
CA ASN A 63 14.26 1.16 4.72
C ASN A 63 13.68 1.74 3.44
N ALA A 64 13.61 3.07 3.34
CA ALA A 64 13.02 3.69 2.16
C ALA A 64 13.86 3.42 0.92
N LEU A 65 13.18 3.24 -0.20
CA LEU A 65 13.87 3.15 -1.49
C LEU A 65 14.00 4.57 -2.02
N GLY A 66 15.23 5.00 -2.27
CA GLY A 66 15.46 6.38 -2.67
C GLY A 66 14.87 6.75 -4.02
N ASN A 67 14.62 5.74 -4.86
CA ASN A 67 14.10 5.96 -6.20
C ASN A 67 12.81 5.18 -6.43
N GLU A 68 11.98 5.07 -5.40
CA GLU A 68 10.75 4.30 -5.51
C GLU A 68 9.84 4.81 -6.62
N ASP A 69 9.77 6.13 -6.81
CA ASP A 69 8.97 6.72 -7.86
C ASP A 69 9.44 6.24 -9.24
N GLU A 70 10.75 6.20 -9.47
CA GLU A 70 11.29 5.75 -10.74
C GLU A 70 11.03 4.27 -10.96
N ILE A 71 11.18 3.47 -9.91
CA ILE A 71 10.95 2.03 -10.00
C ILE A 71 9.51 1.75 -10.42
N LEU A 72 8.56 2.38 -9.74
CA LEU A 72 7.16 2.11 -10.00
C LEU A 72 6.71 2.68 -11.34
N GLU A 73 7.20 3.85 -11.71
CA GLU A 73 6.86 4.42 -13.00
C GLU A 73 7.39 3.56 -14.15
N SER A 74 8.57 2.97 -13.97
CA SER A 74 9.11 2.08 -15.00
C SER A 74 8.27 0.82 -15.17
N MET A 75 7.48 0.47 -14.16
CA MET A 75 6.57 -0.67 -14.21
C MET A 75 5.19 -0.29 -14.71
N GLY A 76 4.95 0.98 -14.99
CA GLY A 76 3.63 1.44 -15.40
C GLY A 76 2.66 1.58 -14.23
N ILE A 77 3.16 1.66 -13.00
CA ILE A 77 2.33 1.81 -11.81
C ILE A 77 2.28 3.27 -11.42
N ARG A 78 1.08 3.78 -11.16
CA ARG A 78 0.91 5.15 -10.69
C ARG A 78 1.40 5.24 -9.25
N TYR A 79 2.27 6.20 -8.96
CA TYR A 79 2.84 6.35 -7.63
C TYR A 79 2.40 7.65 -7.00
N ILE A 80 1.87 7.58 -5.79
CA ILE A 80 1.41 8.75 -5.04
C ILE A 80 2.14 8.75 -3.69
N HIS A 81 2.95 9.76 -3.45
CA HIS A 81 3.70 9.86 -2.20
C HIS A 81 3.07 10.93 -1.31
N LEU A 82 2.56 10.51 -0.16
CA LEU A 82 1.91 11.41 0.80
C LEU A 82 2.60 11.21 2.16
N PRO A 83 3.79 11.79 2.33
CA PRO A 83 4.54 11.53 3.57
C PRO A 83 3.81 12.02 4.81
N VAL A 84 3.70 11.15 5.80
CA VAL A 84 3.03 11.44 7.07
C VAL A 84 4.04 11.28 8.18
N VAL A 85 4.20 12.32 9.01
CA VAL A 85 5.08 12.25 10.16
C VAL A 85 4.35 11.43 11.22
N PHE A 86 4.91 10.28 11.57
CA PHE A 86 4.23 9.32 12.43
C PHE A 86 3.86 9.89 13.79
N SER A 87 4.75 10.70 14.36
CA SER A 87 4.52 11.27 15.70
C SER A 87 3.48 12.38 15.70
N SER A 88 3.11 12.89 14.53
CA SER A 88 2.22 14.05 14.45
C SER A 88 1.43 14.05 13.14
N PRO A 89 0.62 13.01 12.90
CA PRO A 89 -0.21 13.01 11.70
C PRO A 89 -1.29 14.09 11.82
N THR A 90 -1.61 14.75 10.72
CA THR A 90 -2.55 15.86 10.74
C THR A 90 -3.84 15.48 10.04
N ARG A 91 -4.90 16.24 10.30
CA ARG A 91 -6.16 16.07 9.58
C ARG A 91 -5.95 16.27 8.09
N ASN A 92 -5.10 17.21 7.70
CA ASN A 92 -4.81 17.46 6.31
C ASN A 92 -4.14 16.25 5.66
N ASP A 93 -3.23 15.58 6.38
CA ASP A 93 -2.61 14.35 5.90
C ASP A 93 -3.66 13.30 5.60
N PHE A 94 -4.60 13.14 6.52
CA PHE A 94 -5.66 12.16 6.37
C PHE A 94 -6.58 12.51 5.19
N GLU A 95 -6.90 13.79 5.03
CA GLU A 95 -7.78 14.19 3.93
C GLU A 95 -7.12 13.99 2.57
N ARG A 96 -5.81 14.21 2.48
CA ARG A 96 -5.09 13.93 1.24
C ARG A 96 -5.07 12.45 0.93
N PHE A 97 -4.96 11.62 1.97
CA PHE A 97 -5.03 10.18 1.81
C PHE A 97 -6.39 9.76 1.26
N ILE A 98 -7.47 10.27 1.85
CA ILE A 98 -8.82 9.96 1.40
C ILE A 98 -9.00 10.38 -0.06
N HIS A 99 -8.52 11.57 -0.40
CA HIS A 99 -8.64 12.06 -1.77
C HIS A 99 -7.91 11.14 -2.75
N ALA A 100 -6.71 10.74 -2.41
CA ALA A 100 -5.94 9.84 -3.28
C ALA A 100 -6.63 8.50 -3.43
N LEU A 101 -7.15 7.96 -2.34
CA LEU A 101 -7.83 6.68 -2.35
C LEU A 101 -9.10 6.73 -3.21
N GLU A 102 -9.88 7.79 -3.05
CA GLU A 102 -11.15 7.90 -3.78
C GLU A 102 -10.97 8.30 -5.22
N SER A 103 -9.93 9.06 -5.54
CA SER A 103 -9.66 9.42 -6.93
C SER A 103 -9.08 8.26 -7.72
N SER A 104 -8.67 7.19 -7.05
CA SER A 104 -8.16 5.97 -7.68
C SER A 104 -9.19 4.85 -7.58
N ASP A 105 -10.45 5.18 -7.59
CA ASP A 105 -11.53 4.27 -7.23
C ASP A 105 -11.62 3.03 -8.12
N ASP A 106 -11.25 3.14 -9.39
CA ASP A 106 -11.32 2.01 -10.32
C ASP A 106 -10.05 1.16 -10.32
N ASP A 107 -9.04 1.57 -9.57
CA ASP A 107 -7.74 0.88 -9.56
C ASP A 107 -7.67 -0.13 -8.43
N ARG A 108 -6.76 -1.10 -8.59
CA ARG A 108 -6.33 -1.89 -7.45
C ARG A 108 -5.17 -1.15 -6.82
N ILE A 109 -5.25 -0.93 -5.52
CA ILE A 109 -4.37 0.00 -4.82
C ILE A 109 -3.56 -0.72 -3.75
N TRP A 110 -2.25 -0.49 -3.77
CA TRP A 110 -1.35 -0.96 -2.71
C TRP A 110 -0.91 0.24 -1.89
N VAL A 111 -1.16 0.22 -0.59
CA VAL A 111 -0.83 1.33 0.29
C VAL A 111 0.22 0.87 1.28
N HIS A 112 1.34 1.59 1.39
CA HIS A 112 2.35 1.19 2.35
C HIS A 112 2.96 2.38 3.08
N CYS A 113 3.64 2.08 4.17
CA CYS A 113 4.52 3.01 4.84
C CYS A 113 5.74 2.19 5.28
N ALA A 114 6.41 2.55 6.36
CA ALA A 114 7.58 1.77 6.78
C ALA A 114 7.17 0.40 7.35
N ALA A 115 6.18 0.38 8.24
CA ALA A 115 5.79 -0.84 8.96
C ALA A 115 4.28 -1.09 8.97
N ASN A 116 3.53 -0.47 8.07
CA ASN A 116 2.08 -0.58 7.98
C ASN A 116 1.32 0.01 9.18
N MET A 117 1.98 0.78 10.02
CA MET A 117 1.30 1.35 11.19
C MET A 117 0.51 2.61 10.85
N ARG A 118 1.10 3.52 10.06
CA ARG A 118 0.38 4.72 9.60
C ARG A 118 -0.78 4.33 8.72
N VAL A 119 -0.54 3.38 7.83
CA VAL A 119 -1.56 2.90 6.90
C VAL A 119 -2.72 2.30 7.66
N SER A 120 -2.43 1.41 8.62
CA SER A 120 -3.49 0.76 9.40
C SER A 120 -4.29 1.77 10.20
N ALA A 121 -3.62 2.76 10.78
CA ALA A 121 -4.31 3.80 11.54
C ALA A 121 -5.23 4.61 10.64
N PHE A 122 -4.76 4.97 9.44
CA PHE A 122 -5.55 5.75 8.51
C PHE A 122 -6.75 4.96 7.99
N PHE A 123 -6.57 3.67 7.70
CA PHE A 123 -7.70 2.86 7.25
C PHE A 123 -8.70 2.63 8.37
N PHE A 124 -8.25 2.46 9.60
CA PHE A 124 -9.17 2.36 10.72
C PHE A 124 -10.02 3.63 10.83
N LYS A 125 -9.37 4.79 10.74
CA LYS A 125 -10.09 6.06 10.82
C LYS A 125 -11.03 6.23 9.63
N TYR A 126 -10.59 5.88 8.44
CA TYR A 126 -11.40 5.99 7.24
C TYR A 126 -12.66 5.14 7.37
N ARG A 127 -12.52 3.89 7.79
CA ARG A 127 -13.66 3.00 7.94
C ARG A 127 -14.60 3.45 9.04
N THR A 128 -14.05 3.96 10.14
CA THR A 128 -14.86 4.45 11.23
C THR A 128 -15.69 5.65 10.79
N GLU A 129 -15.08 6.57 10.06
CA GLU A 129 -15.81 7.75 9.59
C GLU A 129 -16.84 7.39 8.55
N ARG A 130 -16.52 6.44 7.68
CA ARG A 130 -17.50 5.96 6.70
C ARG A 130 -18.69 5.32 7.37
N CYS A 131 -18.47 4.50 8.39
CA CYS A 131 -19.56 3.90 9.12
C CYS A 131 -20.44 4.96 9.77
N ILE A 132 -19.84 5.97 10.36
CA ILE A 132 -20.59 7.05 10.97
C ILE A 132 -21.43 7.78 9.92
N LEU A 133 -20.85 8.04 8.75
CA LEU A 133 -21.57 8.72 7.69
C LEU A 133 -22.76 7.91 7.18
N TYR A 134 -22.62 6.59 7.15
CA TYR A 134 -23.68 5.75 6.65
C TYR A 134 -24.74 5.42 7.70
N THR A 135 -24.37 5.38 8.96
CA THR A 135 -25.30 4.96 9.99
C THR A 135 -25.89 6.11 10.76
N SER A 136 -25.16 7.18 10.93
CA SER A 136 -25.63 8.33 11.56
C SER A 136 -26.40 9.08 10.60
N PRO A 137 -27.06 9.80 10.82
CA PRO A 137 -28.08 10.02 11.54
C PRO A 137 -29.23 9.50 10.96
N SER A 138 -28.98 8.81 10.21
CA SER A 138 -29.95 8.38 9.73
C SER A 138 -30.73 8.22 10.67
N PRO A 139 -31.49 8.77 10.67
CA PRO A 139 -32.22 8.61 11.62
C PRO A 139 -32.60 7.40 11.36
N ARG A 140 -32.29 6.82 11.65
CA ARG A 140 -32.65 5.71 11.51
C ARG A 140 -33.45 5.41 12.47
#